data_8270b77b2d58779fd4016b431bed0e5e
#
_entry.id   8270b77b2d58779fd4016b431bed0e5e
#
_cell.length_a   1.000
_cell.length_b   1.000
_cell.length_c   1.000
_cell.angle_alpha   90.00
_cell.angle_beta   90.00
_cell.angle_gamma   90.00
#
_symmetry.space_group_name_H-M   'P 1'
#
loop_
_entity.id
_entity.type
_entity.pdbx_description
1 polymer ?
#
loop_
_entity_poly.entity_id
_entity_poly.type
_entity_poly.pdbx_seq_one_letter_code
_entity_poly.pdbx_strand_id
1 'polypeptide(L)'
;ITATATRHAELLTSAGIDYALIDITNWPGNSTVTDVAVIRPTQILFEEWYRLREQGKPTPQLSVWPCSPAGSNTWQILLDTI
;
A
#
# COMPACT_ATOMS: atom_id res chain seq x y z
N ILE A 1 1.93 9.81 10.35
CA ILE A 1 1.60 8.92 9.22
C ILE A 1 0.55 7.89 9.61
N THR A 2 0.71 7.24 10.76
CA THR A 2 -0.28 6.26 11.22
C THR A 2 -1.66 6.88 11.40
N ALA A 3 -1.72 8.06 12.03
CA ALA A 3 -2.98 8.78 12.21
C ALA A 3 -3.60 9.18 10.87
N THR A 4 -2.77 9.55 9.89
CA THR A 4 -3.22 9.87 8.54
C THR A 4 -3.80 8.63 7.85
N ALA A 5 -3.14 7.48 7.97
CA ALA A 5 -3.64 6.23 7.38
C ALA A 5 -4.98 5.83 8.00
N THR A 6 -5.13 5.98 9.31
CA THR A 6 -6.40 5.72 10.00
C THR A 6 -7.50 6.64 9.49
N ARG A 7 -7.20 7.93 9.35
CA ARG A 7 -8.18 8.90 8.86
C ARG A 7 -8.60 8.60 7.43
N HIS A 8 -7.65 8.21 6.58
CA HIS A 8 -7.97 7.80 5.21
C HIS A 8 -8.91 6.60 5.17
N ALA A 9 -8.68 5.60 6.04
CA ALA A 9 -9.58 4.45 6.11
C ALA A 9 -10.99 4.88 6.48
N GLU A 10 -11.14 5.76 7.47
CA GLU A 10 -12.45 6.27 7.88
C GLU A 10 -13.15 7.01 6.76
N LEU A 11 -12.45 7.91 6.10
CA LEU A 11 -13.02 8.73 5.03
C LEU A 11 -13.44 7.88 3.83
N LEU A 12 -12.59 6.97 3.40
CA LEU A 12 -12.88 6.12 2.24
C LEU A 12 -14.02 5.16 2.54
N THR A 13 -14.05 4.58 3.73
CA THR A 13 -15.14 3.70 4.15
C THR A 13 -16.46 4.47 4.20
N SER A 14 -16.45 5.69 4.75
CA SER A 14 -17.63 6.54 4.80
C SER A 14 -18.14 6.92 3.43
N ALA A 15 -17.25 7.04 2.44
CA ALA A 15 -17.60 7.35 1.06
C ALA A 15 -18.11 6.13 0.27
N GLY A 16 -18.13 4.94 0.88
CA GLY A 16 -18.57 3.72 0.22
C GLY A 16 -17.53 3.08 -0.68
N ILE A 17 -16.25 3.39 -0.46
CA ILE A 17 -15.14 2.81 -1.23
C ILE A 17 -14.82 1.43 -0.66
N ASP A 18 -14.90 0.39 -1.47
CA ASP A 18 -14.68 -0.99 -1.05
C ASP A 18 -13.22 -1.41 -1.16
N TYR A 19 -12.48 -0.87 -2.10
CA TYR A 19 -11.05 -1.17 -2.25
C TYR A 19 -10.30 0.03 -2.82
N ALA A 20 -8.98 0.02 -2.61
CA ALA A 20 -8.08 1.03 -3.13
C ALA A 20 -6.93 0.35 -3.87
N LEU A 21 -6.61 0.85 -5.05
CA LEU A 21 -5.49 0.37 -5.86
C LEU A 21 -4.37 1.40 -5.73
N ILE A 22 -3.27 0.98 -5.13
CA ILE A 22 -2.12 1.86 -4.91
C ILE A 22 -1.17 1.74 -6.09
N ASP A 23 -0.96 2.85 -6.78
CA ASP A 23 -0.06 2.90 -7.93
C ASP A 23 1.38 3.04 -7.44
N ILE A 24 2.17 1.99 -7.62
CA ILE A 24 3.60 1.98 -7.30
C ILE A 24 4.44 1.73 -8.56
N THR A 25 3.94 2.15 -9.71
CA THR A 25 4.63 1.93 -11.00
C THR A 25 5.98 2.64 -11.07
N ASN A 26 6.21 3.66 -10.23
CA ASN A 26 7.48 4.37 -10.15
C ASN A 26 8.52 3.66 -9.27
N TRP A 27 8.18 2.51 -8.69
CA TRP A 27 9.10 1.76 -7.81
C TRP A 27 9.73 0.60 -8.58
N PRO A 28 11.02 0.73 -8.97
CA PRO A 28 11.69 -0.36 -9.68
C PRO A 28 12.17 -1.51 -8.79
N GLY A 29 12.13 -1.33 -7.47
CA GLY A 29 12.56 -2.36 -6.52
C GLY A 29 14.03 -2.32 -6.15
N ASN A 30 14.80 -1.37 -6.67
CA ASN A 30 16.24 -1.32 -6.46
C ASN A 30 16.78 0.11 -6.25
N SER A 31 15.94 1.05 -5.84
CA SER A 31 16.33 2.44 -5.62
C SER A 31 15.97 2.88 -4.21
N THR A 32 16.95 3.34 -3.45
CA THR A 32 16.73 3.84 -2.08
C THR A 32 15.76 5.03 -2.09
N VAL A 33 15.85 5.90 -3.08
CA VAL A 33 14.97 7.08 -3.17
C VAL A 33 13.52 6.65 -3.34
N THR A 34 13.24 5.73 -4.26
CA THR A 34 11.88 5.24 -4.49
C THR A 34 11.40 4.33 -3.36
N ASP A 35 12.30 3.62 -2.68
CA ASP A 35 11.93 2.85 -1.49
C ASP A 35 11.39 3.76 -0.40
N VAL A 36 12.01 4.90 -0.16
CA VAL A 36 11.57 5.86 0.84
C VAL A 36 10.30 6.58 0.40
N ALA A 37 10.25 7.01 -0.87
CA ALA A 37 9.16 7.86 -1.37
C ALA A 37 7.88 7.08 -1.71
N VAL A 38 7.99 5.80 -2.09
CA VAL A 38 6.88 5.02 -2.60
C VAL A 38 6.56 3.84 -1.71
N ILE A 39 7.56 2.95 -1.50
CA ILE A 39 7.27 1.67 -0.86
C ILE A 39 7.07 1.79 0.64
N ARG A 40 7.82 2.65 1.31
CA ARG A 40 7.70 2.80 2.76
C ARG A 40 6.35 3.33 3.19
N PRO A 41 5.80 4.39 2.57
CA PRO A 41 4.43 4.81 2.85
C PRO A 41 3.40 3.72 2.57
N THR A 42 3.59 2.94 1.51
CA THR A 42 2.70 1.83 1.16
C THR A 42 2.72 0.76 2.23
N GLN A 43 3.90 0.38 2.74
CA GLN A 43 4.03 -0.58 3.84
C GLN A 43 3.30 -0.10 5.09
N ILE A 44 3.46 1.17 5.44
CA ILE A 44 2.80 1.75 6.62
C ILE A 44 1.28 1.70 6.46
N LEU A 45 0.78 1.99 5.26
CA LEU A 45 -0.65 1.93 4.98
C LEU A 45 -1.18 0.50 5.14
N PHE A 46 -0.50 -0.49 4.57
CA PHE A 46 -0.89 -1.90 4.71
C PHE A 46 -0.90 -2.35 6.17
N GLU A 47 0.17 -2.03 6.92
CA GLU A 47 0.28 -2.41 8.33
C GLU A 47 -0.84 -1.79 9.16
N GLU A 48 -1.10 -0.49 8.97
CA GLU A 48 -2.11 0.22 9.76
C GLU A 48 -3.52 -0.26 9.43
N TRP A 49 -3.83 -0.44 8.16
CA TRP A 49 -5.16 -0.91 7.79
C TRP A 49 -5.39 -2.36 8.21
N TYR A 50 -4.37 -3.20 8.16
CA TYR A 50 -4.44 -4.56 8.70
C TYR A 50 -4.73 -4.53 10.20
N ARG A 51 -4.03 -3.69 10.93
CA ARG A 51 -4.23 -3.52 12.36
C ARG A 51 -5.66 -3.08 12.68
N LEU A 52 -6.20 -2.13 11.92
CA LEU A 52 -7.58 -1.68 12.11
C LEU A 52 -8.57 -2.81 11.88
N ARG A 53 -8.35 -3.63 10.85
CA ARG A 53 -9.24 -4.76 10.55
C ARG A 53 -9.19 -5.82 11.66
N GLU A 54 -8.04 -6.05 12.23
CA GLU A 54 -7.92 -6.96 13.39
C GLU A 54 -8.70 -6.44 14.60
N GLN A 55 -8.87 -5.14 14.72
CA GLN A 55 -9.68 -4.51 15.76
C GLN A 55 -11.18 -4.48 15.42
N GLY A 56 -11.58 -5.05 14.30
CA GLY A 56 -12.96 -5.03 13.85
C GLY A 56 -13.40 -3.72 13.20
N LYS A 57 -12.47 -2.83 12.89
CA LYS A 57 -12.78 -1.55 12.22
C LYS A 57 -12.77 -1.73 10.71
N PRO A 58 -13.73 -1.11 9.98
CA PRO A 58 -13.78 -1.26 8.54
C PRO A 58 -12.68 -0.47 7.85
N THR A 59 -12.09 -1.07 6.83
CA THR A 59 -11.16 -0.41 5.90
C THR A 59 -11.45 -0.92 4.50
N PRO A 60 -11.14 -0.12 3.44
CA PRO A 60 -11.13 -0.68 2.11
C PRO A 60 -10.08 -1.78 1.99
N GLN A 61 -10.27 -2.69 1.06
CA GLN A 61 -9.22 -3.66 0.73
C GLN A 61 -8.12 -2.97 -0.06
N LEU A 62 -6.88 -3.42 0.11
CA LEU A 62 -5.74 -2.84 -0.59
C LEU A 62 -5.21 -3.76 -1.67
N SER A 63 -4.84 -3.17 -2.78
CA SER A 63 -4.15 -3.83 -3.88
C SER A 63 -3.10 -2.87 -4.40
N VAL A 64 -2.10 -3.39 -5.13
CA VAL A 64 -1.04 -2.57 -5.68
C VAL A 64 -0.92 -2.79 -7.19
N TRP A 65 -0.51 -1.74 -7.89
CA TRP A 65 -0.19 -1.78 -9.31
C TRP A 65 1.31 -1.52 -9.47
N PRO A 66 2.13 -2.58 -9.51
CA PRO A 66 3.58 -2.42 -9.53
C PRO A 66 4.12 -2.13 -10.92
N CYS A 67 5.35 -1.63 -10.96
CA CYS A 67 6.12 -1.58 -12.18
C CYS A 67 6.56 -3.02 -12.51
N SER A 68 6.18 -3.51 -13.69
CA SER A 68 6.44 -4.91 -14.06
C SER A 68 6.86 -5.01 -15.52
N PRO A 69 8.02 -4.42 -15.89
CA PRO A 69 8.53 -4.57 -17.27
C PRO A 69 8.94 -6.03 -17.53
N ALA A 70 8.97 -6.42 -18.80
CA ALA A 70 9.35 -7.77 -19.21
C ALA A 70 10.76 -8.11 -18.69
N GLY A 71 10.91 -9.30 -18.11
CA GLY A 71 12.16 -9.75 -17.54
C GLY A 71 12.48 -9.17 -16.16
N SER A 72 11.57 -8.36 -15.60
CA SER A 72 11.75 -7.77 -14.29
C SER A 72 11.45 -8.77 -13.18
N ASN A 73 12.16 -8.66 -12.06
CA ASN A 73 11.86 -9.41 -10.84
C ASN A 73 11.12 -8.54 -9.81
N THR A 74 10.48 -7.47 -10.26
CA THR A 74 9.77 -6.52 -9.39
C THR A 74 8.72 -7.21 -8.52
N TRP A 75 7.99 -8.16 -9.09
CA TRP A 75 6.98 -8.91 -8.34
C TRP A 75 7.59 -9.68 -7.17
N GLN A 76 8.75 -10.32 -7.39
CA GLN A 76 9.41 -11.06 -6.32
C GLN A 76 9.91 -10.11 -5.23
N ILE A 77 10.49 -8.98 -5.63
CA ILE A 77 10.95 -7.97 -4.68
C ILE A 77 9.76 -7.42 -3.88
N LEU A 78 8.64 -7.17 -4.54
CA LEU A 78 7.44 -6.68 -3.88
C LEU A 78 6.91 -7.68 -2.86
N LEU A 79 6.84 -8.96 -3.23
CA LEU A 79 6.37 -10.01 -2.32
C LEU A 79 7.28 -10.16 -1.09
N ASP A 80 8.58 -9.98 -1.28
CA ASP A 80 9.55 -10.07 -0.19
C ASP A 80 9.53 -8.82 0.69
N THR A 81 9.03 -7.68 0.18
CA THR A 81 9.06 -6.39 0.88
C THR A 81 7.77 -6.12 1.63
N ILE A 82 6.64 -6.41 1.03
CA ILE A 82 5.32 -6.18 1.62
C ILE A 82 4.75 -7.46 2.19
#